data_db7115f2115d563765f0e13e49434bde
#
_entry.id   db7115f2115d563765f0e13e49434bde
#
_cell.length_a   1.000
_cell.length_b   1.000
_cell.length_c   1.000
_cell.angle_alpha   90.00
_cell.angle_beta   90.00
_cell.angle_gamma   90.00
#
_symmetry.space_group_name_H-M   'P 1'
#
loop_
_entity.id
_entity.type
_entity.pdbx_description
1 polymer ?
#
loop_
_entity_poly.entity_id
_entity_poly.type
_entity_poly.pdbx_seq_one_letter_code
_entity_poly.pdbx_strand_id
1 'polypeptide(L)'
;MSTLNNSVLAISPARESKVRKLSEVSHHKTMDHATVLPWDQDIDRSLYPKDPEHLWINGTRYCEGLSDAQKLELAWLETGRDISMFIWLEQTIPPLYMGYITQFHDRISPDLQEYLMIFSKEEIVHTLTFKRFMAKAGLKIWNPPVGLYELLTQTLPKMEPAVGVLFTLLIEWVAEMGAMHTSQGAAVEPMTRTLFREHHYDEARHIAFGRWISESFFETASRESIDQVKAMSRKIIPALIDMFTYNPEIALHTSFEFPIAVDDKAKIEEVWRSPNNARLNDARFTEIYAWIDKLGLRQ
;
A
#
# COMPACT_ATOMS: atom_id res chain seq x y z
N MET A 1 27.39 29.10 -2.29
CA MET A 1 26.61 28.98 -3.54
C MET A 1 25.90 27.62 -3.49
N SER A 2 24.61 27.63 -3.52
CA SER A 2 23.75 26.47 -3.20
C SER A 2 23.89 25.36 -4.24
N THR A 3 24.38 24.19 -3.80
CA THR A 3 24.42 22.94 -4.57
C THR A 3 23.04 22.33 -4.82
N LEU A 4 21.97 23.01 -4.42
CA LEU A 4 20.58 22.52 -4.53
C LEU A 4 20.01 22.51 -5.96
N ASN A 5 20.63 23.23 -6.91
CA ASN A 5 20.05 23.39 -8.26
C ASN A 5 20.18 22.20 -9.19
N ASN A 6 20.78 21.08 -8.79
CA ASN A 6 20.97 19.90 -9.65
C ASN A 6 20.49 18.57 -9.04
N SER A 7 19.91 18.59 -7.83
CA SER A 7 19.40 17.35 -7.20
C SER A 7 18.03 16.98 -7.75
N VAL A 8 17.88 15.70 -8.15
CA VAL A 8 16.59 15.13 -8.61
C VAL A 8 15.65 14.74 -7.47
N LEU A 9 16.18 14.72 -6.23
CA LEU A 9 15.43 14.58 -4.98
C LEU A 9 15.83 15.75 -4.06
N ALA A 10 15.49 16.98 -4.50
CA ALA A 10 15.89 18.18 -3.75
C ALA A 10 15.04 18.30 -2.47
N ILE A 11 15.68 18.19 -1.32
CA ILE A 11 15.06 18.48 -0.02
C ILE A 11 15.90 19.49 0.75
N SER A 12 15.26 20.21 1.68
CA SER A 12 15.96 21.17 2.53
C SER A 12 16.93 20.44 3.49
N PRO A 13 18.02 21.10 3.95
CA PRO A 13 18.94 20.50 4.93
C PRO A 13 18.23 20.01 6.21
N ALA A 14 17.15 20.69 6.62
CA ALA A 14 16.36 20.28 7.77
C ALA A 14 15.60 18.96 7.51
N ARG A 15 15.06 18.76 6.31
CA ARG A 15 14.42 17.49 5.91
C ARG A 15 15.46 16.38 5.71
N GLU A 16 16.62 16.70 5.14
CA GLU A 16 17.72 15.74 5.00
C GLU A 16 18.20 15.21 6.36
N SER A 17 18.33 16.10 7.37
CA SER A 17 18.62 15.66 8.75
C SER A 17 17.54 14.72 9.32
N LYS A 18 16.27 14.88 8.93
CA LYS A 18 15.21 13.95 9.32
C LYS A 18 15.35 12.60 8.62
N VAL A 19 15.70 12.58 7.32
CA VAL A 19 15.96 11.34 6.58
C VAL A 19 17.10 10.54 7.22
N ARG A 20 18.19 11.21 7.62
CA ARG A 20 19.28 10.54 8.36
C ARG A 20 18.78 9.87 9.65
N LYS A 21 17.86 10.52 10.38
CA LYS A 21 17.25 9.90 11.56
C LYS A 21 16.37 8.69 11.23
N LEU A 22 15.70 8.68 10.06
CA LEU A 22 14.99 7.46 9.61
C LEU A 22 15.98 6.32 9.36
N SER A 23 17.13 6.60 8.68
CA SER A 23 18.19 5.60 8.50
C SER A 23 18.69 5.04 9.85
N GLU A 24 18.98 5.92 10.81
CA GLU A 24 19.40 5.52 12.16
C GLU A 24 18.34 4.62 12.84
N VAL A 25 17.06 4.96 12.75
CA VAL A 25 15.98 4.12 13.31
C VAL A 25 15.92 2.77 12.61
N SER A 26 15.97 2.75 11.27
CA SER A 26 15.91 1.52 10.47
C SER A 26 17.11 0.58 10.71
N HIS A 27 18.28 1.12 11.06
CA HIS A 27 19.43 0.29 11.46
C HIS A 27 19.21 -0.48 12.77
N HIS A 28 18.35 0.04 13.65
CA HIS A 28 18.10 -0.55 14.97
C HIS A 28 16.76 -1.28 15.06
N LYS A 29 15.77 -0.90 14.25
CA LYS A 29 14.42 -1.44 14.30
C LYS A 29 13.84 -1.54 12.89
N THR A 30 13.81 -2.76 12.38
CA THR A 30 13.17 -3.13 11.12
C THR A 30 12.60 -4.53 11.26
N MET A 31 11.60 -4.86 10.47
CA MET A 31 11.04 -6.21 10.41
C MET A 31 12.13 -7.22 10.05
N ASP A 32 12.16 -8.36 10.73
CA ASP A 32 12.96 -9.53 10.36
C ASP A 32 12.04 -10.69 9.97
N HIS A 33 12.03 -11.05 8.70
CA HIS A 33 11.17 -12.10 8.16
C HIS A 33 11.39 -13.48 8.81
N ALA A 34 12.54 -13.71 9.44
CA ALA A 34 12.84 -14.99 10.09
C ALA A 34 12.19 -15.10 11.47
N THR A 35 12.00 -13.99 12.17
CA THR A 35 11.63 -13.96 13.59
C THR A 35 10.40 -13.12 13.91
N VAL A 36 9.89 -12.31 13.00
CA VAL A 36 8.78 -11.37 13.21
C VAL A 36 7.48 -12.05 13.62
N LEU A 37 7.25 -13.27 13.18
CA LEU A 37 6.12 -14.11 13.56
C LEU A 37 6.60 -15.42 14.20
N PRO A 38 5.81 -16.05 15.06
CA PRO A 38 6.10 -17.38 15.62
C PRO A 38 5.86 -18.45 14.55
N TRP A 39 6.80 -18.57 13.61
CA TRP A 39 6.67 -19.43 12.43
C TRP A 39 6.54 -20.94 12.71
N ASP A 40 6.85 -21.37 13.94
CA ASP A 40 6.63 -22.73 14.44
C ASP A 40 5.18 -23.00 14.86
N GLN A 41 4.37 -21.95 15.05
CA GLN A 41 2.95 -22.05 15.36
C GLN A 41 2.12 -22.04 14.08
N ASP A 42 0.93 -22.67 14.12
CA ASP A 42 -0.01 -22.63 13.03
C ASP A 42 -0.88 -21.37 13.06
N ILE A 43 -1.32 -20.92 11.89
CA ILE A 43 -2.31 -19.86 11.75
C ILE A 43 -3.69 -20.46 12.04
N ASP A 44 -4.43 -19.88 12.96
CA ASP A 44 -5.77 -20.34 13.31
C ASP A 44 -6.82 -19.85 12.31
N ARG A 45 -7.06 -20.67 11.29
CA ARG A 45 -8.06 -20.40 10.25
C ARG A 45 -9.52 -20.39 10.74
N SER A 46 -9.78 -20.75 11.98
CA SER A 46 -11.10 -20.64 12.61
C SER A 46 -11.39 -19.25 13.15
N LEU A 47 -10.37 -18.40 13.25
CA LEU A 47 -10.47 -16.99 13.62
C LEU A 47 -10.50 -16.09 12.38
N TYR A 48 -11.12 -14.93 12.52
CA TYR A 48 -11.17 -13.93 11.46
C TYR A 48 -9.81 -13.22 11.29
N PRO A 49 -9.29 -13.10 10.06
CA PRO A 49 -8.04 -12.37 9.78
C PRO A 49 -8.23 -10.85 9.76
N LYS A 50 -9.47 -10.39 9.70
CA LYS A 50 -9.92 -9.00 9.82
C LYS A 50 -11.26 -8.95 10.55
N ASP A 51 -11.60 -7.81 11.12
CA ASP A 51 -12.90 -7.64 11.76
C ASP A 51 -14.03 -7.87 10.74
N PRO A 52 -15.04 -8.72 11.05
CA PRO A 52 -16.13 -9.02 10.11
C PRO A 52 -16.89 -7.79 9.60
N GLU A 53 -16.96 -6.73 10.39
CA GLU A 53 -17.59 -5.46 9.96
C GLU A 53 -16.79 -4.75 8.84
N HIS A 54 -15.56 -5.18 8.57
CA HIS A 54 -14.71 -4.69 7.48
C HIS A 54 -14.77 -5.54 6.21
N LEU A 55 -15.64 -6.56 6.15
CA LEU A 55 -15.96 -7.21 4.87
C LEU A 55 -16.60 -6.20 3.92
N TRP A 56 -16.16 -6.18 2.67
CA TRP A 56 -16.66 -5.21 1.69
C TRP A 56 -18.17 -5.30 1.48
N ILE A 57 -18.76 -6.51 1.58
CA ILE A 57 -20.20 -6.74 1.43
C ILE A 57 -20.97 -6.59 2.75
N ASN A 58 -20.31 -6.28 3.88
CA ASN A 58 -21.00 -6.13 5.16
C ASN A 58 -22.11 -5.06 5.11
N GLY A 59 -23.21 -5.30 5.80
CA GLY A 59 -24.38 -4.42 5.77
C GLY A 59 -25.16 -4.43 4.45
N THR A 60 -24.88 -5.37 3.56
CA THR A 60 -25.70 -5.64 2.36
C THR A 60 -26.49 -6.93 2.50
N ARG A 61 -27.61 -7.05 1.76
CA ARG A 61 -28.39 -8.30 1.68
C ARG A 61 -27.56 -9.52 1.27
N TYR A 62 -26.45 -9.30 0.57
CA TYR A 62 -25.54 -10.36 0.12
C TYR A 62 -24.73 -10.93 1.28
N CYS A 63 -24.38 -10.11 2.26
CA CYS A 63 -23.71 -10.55 3.49
C CYS A 63 -24.68 -11.20 4.48
N GLU A 64 -25.90 -10.67 4.57
CA GLU A 64 -26.94 -11.19 5.48
C GLU A 64 -27.33 -12.63 5.15
N GLY A 65 -27.29 -13.02 3.88
CA GLY A 65 -27.58 -14.38 3.42
C GLY A 65 -26.45 -15.41 3.65
N LEU A 66 -25.25 -14.97 4.08
CA LEU A 66 -24.13 -15.86 4.31
C LEU A 66 -24.12 -16.43 5.73
N SER A 67 -23.76 -17.70 5.85
CA SER A 67 -23.42 -18.32 7.14
C SER A 67 -22.12 -17.76 7.71
N ASP A 68 -21.88 -17.94 9.02
CA ASP A 68 -20.64 -17.52 9.66
C ASP A 68 -19.40 -18.17 9.05
N ALA A 69 -19.50 -19.45 8.65
CA ALA A 69 -18.42 -20.13 7.95
C ALA A 69 -18.10 -19.51 6.58
N GLN A 70 -19.12 -19.11 5.83
CA GLN A 70 -18.94 -18.43 4.54
C GLN A 70 -18.37 -17.01 4.71
N LYS A 71 -18.78 -16.27 5.73
CA LYS A 71 -18.19 -14.97 6.07
C LYS A 71 -16.73 -15.09 6.50
N LEU A 72 -16.40 -16.13 7.25
CA LEU A 72 -15.01 -16.43 7.66
C LEU A 72 -14.14 -16.74 6.43
N GLU A 73 -14.61 -17.59 5.53
CA GLU A 73 -13.92 -17.87 4.27
C GLU A 73 -13.71 -16.62 3.44
N LEU A 74 -14.76 -15.78 3.30
CA LEU A 74 -14.68 -14.52 2.59
C LEU A 74 -13.65 -13.57 3.21
N ALA A 75 -13.60 -13.48 4.55
CA ALA A 75 -12.62 -12.64 5.24
C ALA A 75 -11.17 -13.07 4.92
N TRP A 76 -10.92 -14.37 4.87
CA TRP A 76 -9.60 -14.90 4.50
C TRP A 76 -9.26 -14.62 3.03
N LEU A 77 -10.23 -14.72 2.13
CA LEU A 77 -10.03 -14.42 0.71
C LEU A 77 -9.73 -12.92 0.50
N GLU A 78 -10.50 -12.04 1.13
CA GLU A 78 -10.26 -10.60 1.07
C GLU A 78 -8.89 -10.21 1.67
N THR A 79 -8.51 -10.78 2.82
CA THR A 79 -7.20 -10.56 3.43
C THR A 79 -6.07 -11.08 2.54
N GLY A 80 -6.24 -12.26 1.93
CA GLY A 80 -5.27 -12.79 0.98
C GLY A 80 -5.10 -11.91 -0.26
N ARG A 81 -6.19 -11.30 -0.74
CA ARG A 81 -6.13 -10.29 -1.81
C ARG A 81 -5.35 -9.05 -1.37
N ASP A 82 -5.66 -8.51 -0.19
CA ASP A 82 -5.00 -7.30 0.33
C ASP A 82 -3.49 -7.56 0.51
N ILE A 83 -3.08 -8.69 1.08
CA ILE A 83 -1.66 -9.09 1.19
C ILE A 83 -1.02 -9.26 -0.20
N SER A 84 -1.75 -9.78 -1.18
CA SER A 84 -1.23 -9.91 -2.55
C SER A 84 -0.91 -8.55 -3.17
N MET A 85 -1.68 -7.52 -2.86
CA MET A 85 -1.39 -6.15 -3.31
C MET A 85 -0.08 -5.62 -2.71
N PHE A 86 0.18 -5.85 -1.41
CA PHE A 86 1.47 -5.54 -0.79
C PHE A 86 2.60 -6.29 -1.49
N ILE A 87 2.49 -7.61 -1.67
CA ILE A 87 3.51 -8.41 -2.35
C ILE A 87 3.88 -7.83 -3.73
N TRP A 88 2.88 -7.43 -4.52
CA TRP A 88 3.12 -6.87 -5.85
C TRP A 88 3.70 -5.47 -5.82
N LEU A 89 3.27 -4.62 -4.92
CA LEU A 89 3.79 -3.27 -4.75
C LEU A 89 5.25 -3.32 -4.29
N GLU A 90 5.49 -3.96 -3.17
CA GLU A 90 6.79 -3.98 -2.49
C GLU A 90 7.88 -4.69 -3.28
N GLN A 91 7.56 -5.71 -4.08
CA GLN A 91 8.57 -6.31 -4.96
C GLN A 91 8.94 -5.43 -6.16
N THR A 92 8.15 -4.39 -6.48
CA THR A 92 8.42 -3.47 -7.60
C THR A 92 9.15 -2.19 -7.18
N ILE A 93 9.10 -1.82 -5.91
CA ILE A 93 9.76 -0.62 -5.36
C ILE A 93 11.29 -0.75 -5.35
N PRO A 94 11.92 -1.85 -4.89
CA PRO A 94 13.37 -1.97 -4.89
C PRO A 94 14.03 -1.75 -6.26
N PRO A 95 13.59 -2.38 -7.36
CA PRO A 95 14.17 -2.11 -8.67
C PRO A 95 13.94 -0.67 -9.14
N LEU A 96 12.82 -0.03 -8.76
CA LEU A 96 12.55 1.36 -9.07
C LEU A 96 13.55 2.29 -8.36
N TYR A 97 13.69 2.17 -7.05
CA TYR A 97 14.56 3.06 -6.25
C TYR A 97 16.05 2.81 -6.52
N MET A 98 16.45 1.55 -6.66
CA MET A 98 17.82 1.22 -7.08
C MET A 98 18.12 1.72 -8.51
N GLY A 99 17.13 1.72 -9.39
CA GLY A 99 17.21 2.32 -10.72
C GLY A 99 17.47 3.82 -10.64
N TYR A 100 16.77 4.55 -9.77
CA TYR A 100 17.01 5.98 -9.55
C TYR A 100 18.40 6.25 -9.01
N ILE A 101 18.87 5.50 -8.01
CA ILE A 101 20.24 5.63 -7.49
C ILE A 101 21.27 5.40 -8.59
N THR A 102 21.11 4.36 -9.39
CA THR A 102 22.05 4.03 -10.48
C THR A 102 22.09 5.12 -11.56
N GLN A 103 20.92 5.65 -11.95
CA GLN A 103 20.79 6.65 -13.01
C GLN A 103 21.25 8.05 -12.56
N PHE A 104 21.05 8.40 -11.29
CA PHE A 104 21.22 9.76 -10.78
C PHE A 104 22.17 9.81 -9.56
N HIS A 105 23.14 8.89 -9.47
CA HIS A 105 24.01 8.72 -8.30
C HIS A 105 24.75 10.00 -7.87
N ASP A 106 25.14 10.85 -8.80
CA ASP A 106 25.82 12.13 -8.58
C ASP A 106 24.85 13.29 -8.26
N ARG A 107 23.55 13.05 -8.36
CA ARG A 107 22.46 14.03 -8.20
C ARG A 107 21.49 13.69 -7.06
N ILE A 108 21.78 12.64 -6.31
CA ILE A 108 21.09 12.24 -5.08
C ILE A 108 22.11 12.30 -3.94
N SER A 109 21.78 12.99 -2.84
CA SER A 109 22.72 13.10 -1.73
C SER A 109 23.00 11.73 -1.08
N PRO A 110 24.17 11.54 -0.43
CA PRO A 110 24.50 10.28 0.22
C PRO A 110 23.44 9.82 1.24
N ASP A 111 22.91 10.72 2.05
CA ASP A 111 21.88 10.40 3.05
C ASP A 111 20.57 9.88 2.39
N LEU A 112 20.20 10.44 1.24
CA LEU A 112 19.04 9.99 0.47
C LEU A 112 19.31 8.66 -0.23
N GLN A 113 20.51 8.45 -0.77
CA GLN A 113 20.88 7.17 -1.35
C GLN A 113 20.86 6.06 -0.31
N GLU A 114 21.43 6.32 0.88
CA GLU A 114 21.40 5.36 1.99
C GLU A 114 19.96 5.00 2.36
N TYR A 115 19.09 5.99 2.54
CA TYR A 115 17.71 5.70 2.92
C TYR A 115 16.91 4.97 1.83
N LEU A 116 17.10 5.30 0.55
CA LEU A 116 16.48 4.56 -0.56
C LEU A 116 16.95 3.10 -0.63
N MET A 117 18.21 2.81 -0.26
CA MET A 117 18.70 1.44 -0.16
C MET A 117 18.12 0.70 1.05
N ILE A 118 18.00 1.38 2.19
CA ILE A 118 17.34 0.84 3.40
C ILE A 118 15.88 0.53 3.09
N PHE A 119 15.16 1.48 2.53
CA PHE A 119 13.77 1.32 2.09
C PHE A 119 13.65 0.09 1.19
N SER A 120 14.46 0.01 0.13
CA SER A 120 14.45 -1.13 -0.79
C SER A 120 14.72 -2.48 -0.09
N LYS A 121 15.59 -2.51 0.91
CA LYS A 121 15.85 -3.70 1.74
C LYS A 121 14.61 -4.06 2.58
N GLU A 122 13.96 -3.08 3.20
CA GLU A 122 12.77 -3.29 4.02
C GLU A 122 11.63 -3.87 3.16
N GLU A 123 11.39 -3.35 1.95
CA GLU A 123 10.40 -3.87 0.99
C GLU A 123 10.65 -5.33 0.58
N ILE A 124 11.92 -5.71 0.40
CA ILE A 124 12.26 -7.12 0.14
C ILE A 124 11.91 -8.00 1.34
N VAL A 125 12.16 -7.53 2.55
CA VAL A 125 11.85 -8.26 3.79
C VAL A 125 10.33 -8.39 3.97
N HIS A 126 9.56 -7.32 3.73
CA HIS A 126 8.10 -7.33 3.76
C HIS A 126 7.54 -8.36 2.75
N THR A 127 7.97 -8.27 1.50
CA THR A 127 7.57 -9.23 0.45
C THR A 127 7.85 -10.68 0.84
N LEU A 128 9.03 -10.99 1.41
CA LEU A 128 9.38 -12.33 1.88
C LEU A 128 8.45 -12.79 3.01
N THR A 129 8.18 -11.88 3.96
CA THR A 129 7.31 -12.15 5.11
C THR A 129 5.87 -12.42 4.67
N PHE A 130 5.32 -11.58 3.82
CA PHE A 130 3.98 -11.75 3.26
C PHE A 130 3.84 -13.05 2.45
N LYS A 131 4.81 -13.37 1.60
CA LYS A 131 4.81 -14.63 0.84
C LYS A 131 4.85 -15.85 1.76
N ARG A 132 5.66 -15.80 2.82
CA ARG A 132 5.74 -16.88 3.81
C ARG A 132 4.42 -17.02 4.59
N PHE A 133 3.82 -15.89 4.99
CA PHE A 133 2.51 -15.89 5.64
C PHE A 133 1.43 -16.49 4.74
N MET A 134 1.33 -16.05 3.48
CA MET A 134 0.37 -16.55 2.50
C MET A 134 0.50 -18.07 2.32
N ALA A 135 1.73 -18.57 2.17
CA ALA A 135 1.98 -20.00 2.03
C ALA A 135 1.55 -20.78 3.29
N LYS A 136 1.87 -20.26 4.49
CA LYS A 136 1.50 -20.86 5.77
C LYS A 136 -0.02 -20.83 6.01
N ALA A 137 -0.69 -19.76 5.61
CA ALA A 137 -2.14 -19.62 5.69
C ALA A 137 -2.88 -20.45 4.62
N GLY A 138 -2.16 -21.08 3.66
CA GLY A 138 -2.78 -21.77 2.54
C GLY A 138 -3.57 -20.84 1.61
N LEU A 139 -3.13 -19.57 1.50
CA LEU A 139 -3.76 -18.56 0.66
C LEU A 139 -3.05 -18.45 -0.69
N LYS A 140 -3.83 -18.22 -1.74
CA LYS A 140 -3.31 -17.97 -3.08
C LYS A 140 -2.89 -16.49 -3.21
N ILE A 141 -1.74 -16.24 -3.84
CA ILE A 141 -1.35 -14.90 -4.27
C ILE A 141 -2.15 -14.55 -5.54
N TRP A 142 -2.87 -13.43 -5.48
CA TRP A 142 -3.67 -12.91 -6.59
C TRP A 142 -2.81 -12.14 -7.58
N ASN A 143 -3.23 -12.09 -8.84
CA ASN A 143 -2.54 -11.24 -9.81
C ASN A 143 -2.79 -9.75 -9.53
N PRO A 144 -1.81 -8.87 -9.81
CA PRO A 144 -2.02 -7.44 -9.69
C PRO A 144 -2.98 -6.94 -10.77
N PRO A 145 -3.70 -5.84 -10.53
CA PRO A 145 -4.37 -5.13 -11.60
C PRO A 145 -3.38 -4.71 -12.69
N VAL A 146 -3.72 -4.95 -13.96
CA VAL A 146 -2.81 -4.71 -15.11
C VAL A 146 -2.31 -3.27 -15.12
N GLY A 147 -3.19 -2.29 -14.92
CA GLY A 147 -2.81 -0.86 -14.91
C GLY A 147 -1.83 -0.49 -13.80
N LEU A 148 -1.91 -1.12 -12.62
CA LEU A 148 -0.96 -0.92 -11.55
C LEU A 148 0.42 -1.47 -11.91
N TYR A 149 0.46 -2.68 -12.46
CA TYR A 149 1.71 -3.30 -12.88
C TYR A 149 2.42 -2.44 -13.95
N GLU A 150 1.70 -1.96 -14.95
CA GLU A 150 2.24 -1.08 -16.00
C GLU A 150 2.71 0.27 -15.42
N LEU A 151 1.97 0.85 -14.48
CA LEU A 151 2.38 2.07 -13.80
C LEU A 151 3.73 1.90 -13.11
N LEU A 152 3.84 0.89 -12.24
CA LEU A 152 5.02 0.66 -11.41
C LEU A 152 6.26 0.23 -12.21
N THR A 153 6.08 -0.63 -13.24
CA THR A 153 7.21 -1.27 -13.95
C THR A 153 7.60 -0.57 -15.25
N GLN A 154 6.69 0.20 -15.86
CA GLN A 154 6.92 0.79 -17.18
C GLN A 154 6.83 2.32 -17.21
N THR A 155 6.01 2.91 -16.34
CA THR A 155 5.76 4.35 -16.34
C THR A 155 6.66 5.08 -15.34
N LEU A 156 6.59 4.72 -14.05
CA LEU A 156 7.35 5.40 -13.00
C LEU A 156 8.88 5.34 -13.19
N PRO A 157 9.50 4.27 -13.73
CA PRO A 157 10.94 4.25 -13.98
C PRO A 157 11.43 5.30 -14.99
N LYS A 158 10.53 5.85 -15.81
CA LYS A 158 10.85 6.88 -16.83
C LYS A 158 10.57 8.30 -16.37
N MET A 159 10.05 8.46 -15.15
CA MET A 159 9.69 9.75 -14.59
C MET A 159 10.79 10.31 -13.70
N GLU A 160 10.66 11.59 -13.34
CA GLU A 160 11.51 12.18 -12.30
C GLU A 160 11.40 11.37 -11.00
N PRO A 161 12.51 11.09 -10.30
CA PRO A 161 12.49 10.27 -9.08
C PRO A 161 11.49 10.74 -8.02
N ALA A 162 11.36 12.06 -7.81
CA ALA A 162 10.39 12.60 -6.86
C ALA A 162 8.93 12.27 -7.22
N VAL A 163 8.62 12.17 -8.51
CA VAL A 163 7.29 11.77 -9.01
C VAL A 163 7.06 10.28 -8.78
N GLY A 164 8.08 9.46 -9.01
CA GLY A 164 8.02 8.03 -8.69
C GLY A 164 7.77 7.80 -7.20
N VAL A 165 8.51 8.50 -6.33
CA VAL A 165 8.32 8.45 -4.87
C VAL A 165 6.91 8.90 -4.46
N LEU A 166 6.34 9.94 -5.10
CA LEU A 166 4.97 10.39 -4.81
C LEU A 166 3.94 9.30 -5.10
N PHE A 167 4.02 8.66 -6.27
CA PHE A 167 3.01 7.67 -6.65
C PHE A 167 3.16 6.35 -5.90
N THR A 168 4.37 5.89 -5.59
CA THR A 168 4.57 4.74 -4.70
C THR A 168 4.03 5.05 -3.31
N LEU A 169 4.35 6.21 -2.73
CA LEU A 169 3.79 6.67 -1.46
C LEU A 169 2.27 6.62 -1.43
N LEU A 170 1.58 7.12 -2.46
CA LEU A 170 0.12 7.14 -2.47
C LEU A 170 -0.47 5.73 -2.43
N ILE A 171 0.13 4.79 -3.16
CA ILE A 171 -0.34 3.41 -3.22
C ILE A 171 -0.08 2.70 -1.87
N GLU A 172 1.14 2.83 -1.33
CA GLU A 172 1.51 2.27 -0.02
C GLU A 172 0.64 2.82 1.10
N TRP A 173 0.46 4.14 1.15
CA TRP A 173 -0.32 4.77 2.21
C TRP A 173 -1.78 4.32 2.20
N VAL A 174 -2.40 4.20 1.00
CA VAL A 174 -3.77 3.67 0.88
C VAL A 174 -3.86 2.21 1.33
N ALA A 175 -2.91 1.37 0.92
CA ALA A 175 -2.86 -0.03 1.31
C ALA A 175 -2.69 -0.18 2.82
N GLU A 176 -1.73 0.55 3.39
CA GLU A 176 -1.39 0.53 4.81
C GLU A 176 -2.54 1.00 5.70
N MET A 177 -3.19 2.12 5.37
CA MET A 177 -4.36 2.60 6.11
C MET A 177 -5.47 1.54 6.13
N GLY A 178 -5.71 0.86 5.01
CA GLY A 178 -6.66 -0.24 4.95
C GLY A 178 -6.29 -1.41 5.86
N ALA A 179 -5.04 -1.84 5.84
CA ALA A 179 -4.54 -2.93 6.65
C ALA A 179 -4.66 -2.60 8.15
N MET A 180 -4.24 -1.42 8.56
CA MET A 180 -4.30 -0.98 9.96
C MET A 180 -5.74 -0.89 10.48
N HIS A 181 -6.65 -0.33 9.70
CA HIS A 181 -8.06 -0.23 10.13
C HIS A 181 -8.74 -1.58 10.28
N THR A 182 -8.37 -2.57 9.46
CA THR A 182 -9.10 -3.86 9.42
C THR A 182 -8.50 -4.94 10.31
N SER A 183 -7.22 -4.84 10.71
CA SER A 183 -6.48 -5.93 11.36
C SER A 183 -6.18 -5.73 12.84
N GLN A 184 -6.55 -4.60 13.46
CA GLN A 184 -6.16 -4.29 14.85
C GLN A 184 -7.18 -4.71 15.92
N GLY A 185 -8.33 -5.27 15.54
CA GLY A 185 -9.34 -5.77 16.46
C GLY A 185 -8.81 -6.87 17.39
N ALA A 186 -9.24 -6.88 18.65
CA ALA A 186 -8.80 -7.90 19.63
C ALA A 186 -9.19 -9.33 19.23
N ALA A 187 -10.24 -9.50 18.43
CA ALA A 187 -10.73 -10.78 17.94
C ALA A 187 -10.04 -11.23 16.62
N VAL A 188 -9.18 -10.40 16.03
CA VAL A 188 -8.44 -10.75 14.82
C VAL A 188 -7.40 -11.83 15.13
N GLU A 189 -7.23 -12.75 14.18
CA GLU A 189 -6.25 -13.84 14.25
C GLU A 189 -4.86 -13.30 14.66
N PRO A 190 -4.21 -13.85 15.71
CA PRO A 190 -3.05 -13.22 16.33
C PRO A 190 -1.84 -13.02 15.42
N MET A 191 -1.56 -13.99 14.52
CA MET A 191 -0.43 -13.85 13.59
C MET A 191 -0.71 -12.79 12.51
N THR A 192 -1.94 -12.72 12.01
CA THR A 192 -2.37 -11.68 11.06
C THR A 192 -2.26 -10.29 11.66
N ARG A 193 -2.74 -10.14 12.91
CA ARG A 193 -2.65 -8.86 13.63
C ARG A 193 -1.19 -8.46 13.87
N THR A 194 -0.34 -9.41 14.25
CA THR A 194 1.10 -9.14 14.46
C THR A 194 1.79 -8.78 13.15
N LEU A 195 1.50 -9.50 12.06
CA LEU A 195 2.06 -9.23 10.74
C LEU A 195 1.85 -7.77 10.33
N PHE A 196 0.61 -7.31 10.33
CA PHE A 196 0.29 -5.94 9.92
C PHE A 196 0.81 -4.89 10.90
N ARG A 197 0.82 -5.17 12.20
CA ARG A 197 1.38 -4.23 13.17
C ARG A 197 2.90 -4.04 13.01
N GLU A 198 3.65 -5.13 12.83
CA GLU A 198 5.11 -5.04 12.66
C GLU A 198 5.47 -4.40 11.31
N HIS A 199 4.71 -4.69 10.25
CA HIS A 199 4.81 -4.02 8.96
C HIS A 199 4.57 -2.51 9.10
N HIS A 200 3.52 -2.11 9.80
CA HIS A 200 3.19 -0.70 10.00
C HIS A 200 4.34 0.13 10.62
N TYR A 201 5.16 -0.46 11.48
CA TYR A 201 6.30 0.26 12.07
C TYR A 201 7.34 0.67 11.02
N ASP A 202 7.55 -0.12 9.98
CA ASP A 202 8.45 0.24 8.89
C ASP A 202 7.75 1.22 7.95
N GLU A 203 6.48 0.96 7.59
CA GLU A 203 5.69 1.82 6.70
C GLU A 203 5.50 3.26 7.20
N ALA A 204 5.41 3.46 8.50
CA ALA A 204 5.36 4.82 9.05
C ALA A 204 6.59 5.67 8.66
N ARG A 205 7.77 5.05 8.51
CA ARG A 205 8.99 5.71 8.04
C ARG A 205 8.95 5.96 6.53
N HIS A 206 8.48 4.98 5.76
CA HIS A 206 8.30 5.07 4.32
C HIS A 206 7.35 6.21 3.95
N ILE A 207 6.21 6.29 4.62
CA ILE A 207 5.22 7.35 4.44
C ILE A 207 5.82 8.71 4.81
N ALA A 208 6.56 8.83 5.92
CA ALA A 208 7.20 10.08 6.31
C ALA A 208 8.22 10.56 5.27
N PHE A 209 9.07 9.65 4.78
CA PHE A 209 10.04 9.94 3.72
C PHE A 209 9.36 10.39 2.44
N GLY A 210 8.40 9.61 1.94
CA GLY A 210 7.69 9.90 0.70
C GLY A 210 6.99 11.26 0.74
N ARG A 211 6.40 11.63 1.89
CA ARG A 211 5.79 12.95 2.10
C ARG A 211 6.81 14.08 2.02
N TRP A 212 7.97 13.95 2.66
CA TRP A 212 8.98 15.01 2.63
C TRP A 212 9.57 15.23 1.24
N ILE A 213 9.82 14.14 0.49
CA ILE A 213 10.26 14.24 -0.91
C ILE A 213 9.19 14.93 -1.77
N SER A 214 7.94 14.49 -1.66
CA SER A 214 6.84 15.03 -2.44
C SER A 214 6.59 16.51 -2.13
N GLU A 215 6.53 16.89 -0.85
CA GLU A 215 6.37 18.29 -0.43
C GLU A 215 7.50 19.17 -0.97
N SER A 216 8.75 18.67 -0.91
CA SER A 216 9.90 19.41 -1.45
C SER A 216 9.82 19.57 -2.96
N PHE A 217 9.34 18.55 -3.68
CA PHE A 217 9.10 18.65 -5.11
C PHE A 217 8.11 19.79 -5.42
N PHE A 218 6.96 19.86 -4.74
CA PHE A 218 5.97 20.92 -4.97
C PHE A 218 6.46 22.33 -4.56
N GLU A 219 7.45 22.42 -3.67
CA GLU A 219 8.09 23.67 -3.28
C GLU A 219 9.13 24.17 -4.31
N THR A 220 9.75 23.27 -5.09
CA THR A 220 10.97 23.58 -5.86
C THR A 220 10.86 23.30 -7.36
N ALA A 221 9.95 22.41 -7.78
CA ALA A 221 9.79 22.02 -9.17
C ALA A 221 9.25 23.15 -10.07
N SER A 222 9.50 23.05 -11.36
CA SER A 222 8.92 23.95 -12.33
C SER A 222 7.40 23.86 -12.37
N ARG A 223 6.73 24.94 -12.77
CA ARG A 223 5.27 24.92 -12.95
C ARG A 223 4.83 23.85 -13.94
N GLU A 224 5.61 23.64 -15.00
CA GLU A 224 5.33 22.62 -16.01
C GLU A 224 5.35 21.21 -15.40
N SER A 225 6.39 20.86 -14.62
CA SER A 225 6.48 19.56 -13.92
C SER A 225 5.31 19.38 -12.93
N ILE A 226 4.95 20.41 -12.17
CA ILE A 226 3.80 20.37 -11.25
C ILE A 226 2.49 20.12 -12.01
N ASP A 227 2.26 20.82 -13.14
CA ASP A 227 1.04 20.67 -13.94
C ASP A 227 0.94 19.28 -14.58
N GLN A 228 2.08 18.67 -14.98
CA GLN A 228 2.13 17.29 -15.46
C GLN A 228 1.74 16.30 -14.35
N VAL A 229 2.31 16.45 -13.15
CA VAL A 229 1.97 15.60 -11.98
C VAL A 229 0.49 15.73 -11.63
N LYS A 230 -0.06 16.94 -11.61
CA LYS A 230 -1.51 17.17 -11.40
C LYS A 230 -2.37 16.48 -12.44
N ALA A 231 -1.97 16.53 -13.71
CA ALA A 231 -2.69 15.86 -14.80
C ALA A 231 -2.69 14.33 -14.66
N MET A 232 -1.57 13.75 -14.19
CA MET A 232 -1.48 12.33 -13.88
C MET A 232 -2.31 11.95 -12.65
N SER A 233 -2.22 12.73 -11.58
CA SER A 233 -2.94 12.49 -10.33
C SER A 233 -4.45 12.40 -10.53
N ARG A 234 -5.01 13.25 -11.42
CA ARG A 234 -6.44 13.19 -11.79
C ARG A 234 -6.88 11.84 -12.38
N LYS A 235 -5.95 11.05 -12.94
CA LYS A 235 -6.23 9.71 -13.48
C LYS A 235 -5.90 8.61 -12.47
N ILE A 236 -4.79 8.76 -11.76
CA ILE A 236 -4.28 7.72 -10.85
C ILE A 236 -5.08 7.67 -9.55
N ILE A 237 -5.43 8.81 -8.94
CA ILE A 237 -6.15 8.84 -7.67
C ILE A 237 -7.52 8.12 -7.75
N PRO A 238 -8.39 8.35 -8.75
CA PRO A 238 -9.60 7.55 -8.90
C PRO A 238 -9.33 6.06 -9.08
N ALA A 239 -8.31 5.68 -9.87
CA ALA A 239 -7.94 4.30 -10.07
C ALA A 239 -7.45 3.62 -8.77
N LEU A 240 -6.82 4.36 -7.85
CA LEU A 240 -6.47 3.84 -6.52
C LEU A 240 -7.72 3.48 -5.70
N ILE A 241 -8.77 4.28 -5.78
CA ILE A 241 -10.04 3.98 -5.09
C ILE A 241 -10.61 2.67 -5.61
N ASP A 242 -10.65 2.50 -6.94
CA ASP A 242 -11.19 1.29 -7.58
C ASP A 242 -10.38 0.03 -7.21
N MET A 243 -9.06 0.17 -7.03
CA MET A 243 -8.21 -0.95 -6.62
C MET A 243 -8.48 -1.44 -5.19
N PHE A 244 -8.81 -0.53 -4.29
CA PHE A 244 -8.98 -0.80 -2.86
C PHE A 244 -10.46 -0.84 -2.44
N THR A 245 -11.34 -1.28 -3.31
CA THR A 245 -12.76 -1.53 -3.04
C THR A 245 -13.12 -3.00 -3.24
N TYR A 246 -14.41 -3.34 -3.16
CA TYR A 246 -14.89 -4.70 -3.43
C TYR A 246 -14.42 -5.22 -4.79
N ASN A 247 -13.73 -6.35 -4.80
CA ASN A 247 -13.29 -7.02 -6.02
C ASN A 247 -14.21 -8.19 -6.36
N PRO A 248 -14.94 -8.15 -7.49
CA PRO A 248 -15.86 -9.23 -7.88
C PRO A 248 -15.18 -10.56 -8.20
N GLU A 249 -13.87 -10.59 -8.52
CA GLU A 249 -13.13 -11.83 -8.75
C GLU A 249 -13.15 -12.77 -7.53
N ILE A 250 -13.47 -12.26 -6.34
CA ILE A 250 -13.58 -13.07 -5.12
C ILE A 250 -14.59 -14.20 -5.29
N ALA A 251 -15.65 -13.98 -6.09
CA ALA A 251 -16.65 -14.98 -6.42
C ALA A 251 -16.08 -16.25 -7.09
N LEU A 252 -14.94 -16.14 -7.78
CA LEU A 252 -14.26 -17.25 -8.45
C LEU A 252 -13.45 -18.12 -7.48
N HIS A 253 -13.31 -17.71 -6.23
CA HIS A 253 -12.42 -18.34 -5.25
C HIS A 253 -13.13 -18.85 -4.00
N THR A 254 -14.43 -18.58 -3.85
CA THR A 254 -15.24 -19.14 -2.77
C THR A 254 -15.52 -20.62 -2.99
N SER A 255 -15.58 -21.40 -1.90
CA SER A 255 -15.98 -22.81 -1.93
C SER A 255 -17.49 -23.01 -2.06
N PHE A 256 -18.26 -21.93 -2.06
CA PHE A 256 -19.72 -21.90 -2.15
C PHE A 256 -20.19 -20.99 -3.28
N GLU A 257 -21.44 -21.12 -3.69
CA GLU A 257 -22.05 -20.22 -4.67
C GLU A 257 -22.17 -18.81 -4.08
N PHE A 258 -21.31 -17.90 -4.56
CA PHE A 258 -21.29 -16.53 -4.09
C PHE A 258 -22.48 -15.73 -4.65
N PRO A 259 -23.18 -14.92 -3.86
CA PRO A 259 -24.44 -14.27 -4.28
C PRO A 259 -24.26 -13.20 -5.37
N ILE A 260 -23.02 -12.78 -5.64
CA ILE A 260 -22.66 -11.79 -6.65
C ILE A 260 -21.72 -12.44 -7.67
N ALA A 261 -22.24 -12.70 -8.87
CA ALA A 261 -21.40 -13.23 -9.95
C ALA A 261 -20.37 -12.19 -10.41
N VAL A 262 -19.22 -12.65 -10.91
CA VAL A 262 -18.08 -11.79 -11.30
C VAL A 262 -18.43 -10.76 -12.38
N ASP A 263 -19.44 -11.05 -13.19
CA ASP A 263 -19.93 -10.20 -14.29
C ASP A 263 -21.27 -9.51 -14.00
N ASP A 264 -21.84 -9.68 -12.80
CA ASP A 264 -23.09 -9.02 -12.37
C ASP A 264 -22.83 -7.55 -11.99
N LYS A 265 -22.71 -6.72 -12.99
CA LYS A 265 -22.40 -5.28 -12.84
C LYS A 265 -23.39 -4.56 -11.92
N ALA A 266 -24.67 -4.94 -11.95
CA ALA A 266 -25.69 -4.26 -11.14
C ALA A 266 -25.47 -4.53 -9.64
N LYS A 267 -25.23 -5.78 -9.25
CA LYS A 267 -24.96 -6.13 -7.85
C LYS A 267 -23.60 -5.61 -7.38
N ILE A 268 -22.57 -5.65 -8.25
CA ILE A 268 -21.24 -5.09 -7.96
C ILE A 268 -21.38 -3.60 -7.65
N GLU A 269 -22.11 -2.85 -8.46
CA GLU A 269 -22.31 -1.43 -8.25
C GLU A 269 -23.15 -1.13 -6.99
N GLU A 270 -24.12 -1.99 -6.66
CA GLU A 270 -24.85 -1.90 -5.39
C GLU A 270 -23.90 -2.01 -4.18
N VAL A 271 -22.95 -2.94 -4.21
CA VAL A 271 -21.92 -3.06 -3.16
C VAL A 271 -21.02 -1.83 -3.13
N TRP A 272 -20.48 -1.39 -4.24
CA TRP A 272 -19.61 -0.21 -4.30
C TRP A 272 -20.27 1.05 -3.75
N ARG A 273 -21.59 1.20 -3.94
CA ARG A 273 -22.38 2.34 -3.43
C ARG A 273 -22.93 2.11 -2.02
N SER A 274 -22.65 0.97 -1.39
CA SER A 274 -23.15 0.69 -0.05
C SER A 274 -22.55 1.65 0.99
N PRO A 275 -23.29 1.97 2.06
CA PRO A 275 -22.77 2.79 3.15
C PRO A 275 -21.49 2.21 3.77
N ASN A 276 -21.36 0.88 3.81
CA ASN A 276 -20.15 0.23 4.32
C ASN A 276 -18.93 0.47 3.43
N ASN A 277 -19.07 0.37 2.11
CA ASN A 277 -17.97 0.70 1.19
C ASN A 277 -17.56 2.18 1.32
N ALA A 278 -18.52 3.10 1.43
CA ALA A 278 -18.21 4.50 1.69
C ALA A 278 -17.43 4.67 3.00
N ARG A 279 -17.85 4.05 4.10
CA ARG A 279 -17.17 4.09 5.39
C ARG A 279 -15.75 3.53 5.32
N LEU A 280 -15.56 2.38 4.66
CA LEU A 280 -14.24 1.75 4.52
C LEU A 280 -13.30 2.60 3.66
N ASN A 281 -13.81 3.21 2.60
CA ASN A 281 -13.04 4.12 1.76
C ASN A 281 -12.72 5.42 2.51
N ASP A 282 -13.66 6.00 3.24
CA ASP A 282 -13.39 7.19 4.06
C ASP A 282 -12.29 6.92 5.08
N ALA A 283 -12.31 5.78 5.76
CA ALA A 283 -11.26 5.39 6.70
C ALA A 283 -9.87 5.32 6.03
N ARG A 284 -9.79 4.81 4.80
CA ARG A 284 -8.53 4.70 4.05
C ARG A 284 -8.02 6.04 3.53
N PHE A 285 -8.92 6.88 3.02
CA PHE A 285 -8.54 8.01 2.18
C PHE A 285 -8.57 9.37 2.89
N THR A 286 -9.22 9.52 4.04
CA THR A 286 -9.42 10.82 4.69
C THR A 286 -8.11 11.58 4.92
N GLU A 287 -7.09 10.94 5.50
CA GLU A 287 -5.79 11.60 5.75
C GLU A 287 -5.05 11.90 4.45
N ILE A 288 -5.10 10.96 3.51
CA ILE A 288 -4.46 11.09 2.20
C ILE A 288 -5.10 12.25 1.44
N TYR A 289 -6.42 12.33 1.41
CA TYR A 289 -7.13 13.44 0.79
C TYR A 289 -6.78 14.79 1.40
N ALA A 290 -6.74 14.87 2.72
CA ALA A 290 -6.35 16.09 3.40
C ALA A 290 -4.92 16.54 3.04
N TRP A 291 -4.03 15.61 2.78
CA TRP A 291 -2.66 15.90 2.37
C TRP A 291 -2.54 16.26 0.89
N ILE A 292 -3.13 15.47 -0.02
CA ILE A 292 -3.06 15.74 -1.48
C ILE A 292 -3.82 17.01 -1.88
N ASP A 293 -4.86 17.40 -1.12
CA ASP A 293 -5.55 18.69 -1.33
C ASP A 293 -4.65 19.88 -1.04
N LYS A 294 -3.78 19.80 -0.01
CA LYS A 294 -2.77 20.83 0.27
C LYS A 294 -1.78 20.97 -0.89
N LEU A 295 -1.50 19.89 -1.62
CA LEU A 295 -0.64 19.89 -2.80
C LEU A 295 -1.40 20.28 -4.08
N GLY A 296 -2.72 20.43 -4.02
CA GLY A 296 -3.58 20.77 -5.17
C GLY A 296 -3.68 19.65 -6.20
N LEU A 297 -3.58 18.39 -5.77
CA LEU A 297 -3.58 17.22 -6.66
C LEU A 297 -4.98 16.75 -7.08
N ARG A 298 -6.05 17.13 -6.34
CA ARG A 298 -7.44 16.78 -6.65
C ARG A 298 -8.25 17.91 -7.32
N GLN A 299 -7.61 19.08 -7.54
CA GLN A 299 -8.26 20.25 -8.15
C GLN A 299 -8.24 20.19 -9.68
#